data_388a97ea7e5ad8bba874cd5936392f1b
#
_entry.id   388a97ea7e5ad8bba874cd5936392f1b
#
_cell.length_a   1.000
_cell.length_b   1.000
_cell.length_c   1.000
_cell.angle_alpha   90.00
_cell.angle_beta   90.00
_cell.angle_gamma   90.00
#
_symmetry.space_group_name_H-M   'P 1'
#
loop_
_entity.id
_entity.type
_entity.pdbx_description
1 polymer ?
#
loop_
_entity_poly.entity_id
_entity_poly.type
_entity_poly.pdbx_seq_one_letter_code
_entity_poly.pdbx_strand_id
1 'polypeptide(L)'
;MLFRSLLIARNLSKDHKKSKFVVDVKSTGLFNTDKILASNNCETIYWKTGHSHIKRKVNTENALAGFEKSGHFFFNQPLGYGYDDGINSAIQVCHLLDNENKNMSEIIKSIPNTFQSPTMAPFCKDDEKYNVVDEIVKQITEIKNKKIKIDSQEIKDILTVNGIRFSFEDGSWGLIRASSNKPSLVVVTESPSSEERKKKIFDFIDGLLQKTGKIGEYDQKI
;
A
#
# COMPACT_ATOMS: atom_id res chain seq x y z
N MET A 1 2.55 3.04 -13.20
CA MET A 1 1.38 2.21 -12.88
C MET A 1 0.85 2.43 -11.44
N LEU A 2 1.62 3.03 -10.56
CA LEU A 2 1.39 3.15 -9.10
C LEU A 2 0.27 4.10 -8.64
N PHE A 3 -0.10 5.09 -9.44
CA PHE A 3 -0.94 6.21 -8.96
C PHE A 3 -2.38 6.23 -9.50
N ARG A 4 -2.77 5.24 -10.32
CA ARG A 4 -4.10 5.23 -10.93
C ARG A 4 -5.22 5.23 -9.89
N SER A 5 -5.09 4.43 -8.85
CA SER A 5 -6.07 4.35 -7.77
C SER A 5 -6.18 5.67 -6.99
N LEU A 6 -5.06 6.35 -6.72
CA LEU A 6 -5.08 7.65 -6.05
C LEU A 6 -5.74 8.73 -6.93
N LEU A 7 -5.48 8.74 -8.24
CA LEU A 7 -6.13 9.67 -9.17
C LEU A 7 -7.64 9.49 -9.22
N ILE A 8 -8.09 8.23 -9.29
CA ILE A 8 -9.53 7.91 -9.24
C ILE A 8 -10.12 8.33 -7.89
N ALA A 9 -9.46 8.02 -6.77
CA ALA A 9 -9.93 8.44 -5.46
C ALA A 9 -10.04 9.97 -5.33
N ARG A 10 -9.05 10.73 -5.83
CA ARG A 10 -9.11 12.20 -5.91
C ARG A 10 -10.31 12.68 -6.70
N ASN A 11 -10.53 12.11 -7.89
CA ASN A 11 -11.66 12.51 -8.74
C ASN A 11 -12.99 12.22 -8.05
N LEU A 12 -13.17 11.01 -7.53
CA LEU A 12 -14.38 10.61 -6.80
C LEU A 12 -14.64 11.47 -5.56
N SER A 13 -13.59 11.87 -4.86
CA SER A 13 -13.70 12.68 -3.65
C SER A 13 -14.26 14.09 -3.87
N LYS A 14 -14.23 14.61 -5.11
CA LYS A 14 -14.80 15.91 -5.45
C LYS A 14 -16.31 15.91 -5.30
N ASP A 15 -16.95 14.86 -5.79
CA ASP A 15 -18.41 14.71 -5.79
C ASP A 15 -18.90 13.96 -4.54
N HIS A 16 -18.05 13.11 -3.96
CA HIS A 16 -18.36 12.29 -2.79
C HIS A 16 -17.44 12.64 -1.62
N LYS A 17 -17.66 13.80 -1.00
CA LYS A 17 -16.92 14.23 0.18
C LYS A 17 -17.18 13.31 1.38
N LYS A 18 -16.22 13.25 2.32
CA LYS A 18 -16.27 12.40 3.52
C LYS A 18 -16.34 10.90 3.22
N SER A 19 -15.97 10.50 2.00
CA SER A 19 -15.95 9.10 1.62
C SER A 19 -14.80 8.35 2.25
N LYS A 20 -15.00 7.04 2.41
CA LYS A 20 -13.94 6.10 2.77
C LYS A 20 -13.40 5.41 1.52
N PHE A 21 -12.10 5.20 1.49
CA PHE A 21 -11.42 4.39 0.49
C PHE A 21 -10.65 3.26 1.17
N VAL A 22 -10.84 2.04 0.72
CA VAL A 22 -10.07 0.88 1.17
C VAL A 22 -8.92 0.63 0.21
N VAL A 23 -7.71 0.53 0.70
CA VAL A 23 -6.53 0.24 -0.13
C VAL A 23 -5.76 -0.95 0.44
N ASP A 24 -5.13 -1.75 -0.43
CA ASP A 24 -4.31 -2.84 0.07
C ASP A 24 -3.01 -2.32 0.72
N VAL A 25 -2.44 -3.11 1.63
CA VAL A 25 -1.23 -2.71 2.38
C VAL A 25 0.00 -2.45 1.50
N LYS A 26 -0.01 -2.82 0.22
CA LYS A 26 1.05 -2.52 -0.76
C LYS A 26 0.87 -1.16 -1.44
N SER A 27 -0.26 -0.52 -1.25
CA SER A 27 -0.57 0.77 -1.87
C SER A 27 0.31 1.89 -1.33
N THR A 28 0.51 2.92 -2.16
CA THR A 28 1.37 4.06 -1.83
C THR A 28 0.97 4.76 -0.54
N GLY A 29 1.95 5.28 0.20
CA GLY A 29 1.74 6.11 1.39
C GLY A 29 1.06 7.44 1.09
N LEU A 30 1.01 7.87 -0.16
CA LEU A 30 0.36 9.12 -0.58
C LEU A 30 -1.13 9.18 -0.23
N PHE A 31 -1.82 8.06 -0.10
CA PHE A 31 -3.21 8.06 0.35
C PHE A 31 -3.40 8.74 1.72
N ASN A 32 -2.41 8.67 2.61
CA ASN A 32 -2.47 9.32 3.93
C ASN A 32 -2.08 10.80 3.92
N THR A 33 -1.36 11.23 2.89
CA THR A 33 -0.79 12.60 2.83
C THR A 33 -1.40 13.45 1.72
N ASP A 34 -2.36 12.90 0.99
CA ASP A 34 -2.98 13.55 -0.16
C ASP A 34 -3.83 14.75 0.25
N LYS A 35 -3.46 15.94 -0.25
CA LYS A 35 -4.12 17.18 0.11
C LYS A 35 -5.57 17.26 -0.40
N ILE A 36 -5.87 16.64 -1.54
CA ILE A 36 -7.23 16.65 -2.12
C ILE A 36 -8.15 15.76 -1.29
N LEU A 37 -7.71 14.54 -0.97
CA LEU A 37 -8.46 13.65 -0.10
C LEU A 37 -8.69 14.26 1.29
N ALA A 38 -7.65 14.87 1.86
CA ALA A 38 -7.73 15.55 3.15
C ALA A 38 -8.71 16.75 3.12
N SER A 39 -8.64 17.61 2.09
CA SER A 39 -9.55 18.77 1.95
C SER A 39 -11.01 18.36 1.76
N ASN A 40 -11.26 17.18 1.19
CA ASN A 40 -12.59 16.60 1.04
C ASN A 40 -13.01 15.75 2.26
N ASN A 41 -12.21 15.72 3.33
CA ASN A 41 -12.43 14.95 4.56
C ASN A 41 -12.59 13.44 4.30
N CYS A 42 -11.88 12.89 3.32
CA CYS A 42 -11.91 11.48 3.02
C CYS A 42 -11.01 10.69 3.97
N GLU A 43 -11.41 9.46 4.27
CA GLU A 43 -10.66 8.51 5.09
C GLU A 43 -10.07 7.42 4.22
N THR A 44 -8.81 7.02 4.49
CA THR A 44 -8.18 5.87 3.85
C THR A 44 -7.95 4.74 4.85
N ILE A 45 -8.39 3.54 4.49
CA ILE A 45 -8.26 2.33 5.29
C ILE A 45 -7.33 1.37 4.56
N TYR A 46 -6.13 1.14 5.10
CA TYR A 46 -5.24 0.09 4.60
C TYR A 46 -5.69 -1.28 5.09
N TRP A 47 -5.82 -2.24 4.17
CA TRP A 47 -6.36 -3.56 4.49
C TRP A 47 -5.58 -4.70 3.84
N LYS A 48 -5.97 -5.93 4.17
CA LYS A 48 -5.38 -7.16 3.61
C LYS A 48 -5.47 -7.17 2.10
N THR A 49 -4.35 -7.52 1.43
CA THR A 49 -4.35 -7.80 -0.01
C THR A 49 -5.20 -9.04 -0.30
N GLY A 50 -5.94 -8.98 -1.37
CA GLY A 50 -6.75 -10.09 -1.88
C GLY A 50 -8.19 -9.66 -2.14
N HIS A 51 -8.68 -10.05 -3.30
CA HIS A 51 -9.98 -9.71 -3.84
C HIS A 51 -11.14 -9.84 -2.83
N SER A 52 -11.24 -11.01 -2.16
CA SER A 52 -12.28 -11.27 -1.16
C SER A 52 -12.14 -10.39 0.08
N HIS A 53 -10.91 -10.04 0.47
CA HIS A 53 -10.65 -9.20 1.63
C HIS A 53 -11.03 -7.74 1.36
N ILE A 54 -10.61 -7.19 0.21
CA ILE A 54 -10.94 -5.81 -0.18
C ILE A 54 -12.45 -5.67 -0.39
N LYS A 55 -13.07 -6.56 -1.18
CA LYS A 55 -14.52 -6.59 -1.38
C LYS A 55 -15.30 -6.57 -0.06
N ARG A 56 -14.96 -7.47 0.86
CA ARG A 56 -15.62 -7.53 2.17
C ARG A 56 -15.43 -6.22 2.94
N LYS A 57 -14.21 -5.69 2.98
CA LYS A 57 -13.91 -4.46 3.73
C LYS A 57 -14.63 -3.25 3.15
N VAL A 58 -14.67 -3.11 1.83
CA VAL A 58 -15.45 -2.06 1.15
C VAL A 58 -16.92 -2.08 1.60
N ASN A 59 -17.53 -3.26 1.62
CA ASN A 59 -18.93 -3.39 2.03
C ASN A 59 -19.12 -3.14 3.53
N THR A 60 -18.28 -3.70 4.41
CA THR A 60 -18.44 -3.55 5.87
C THR A 60 -18.19 -2.13 6.36
N GLU A 61 -17.31 -1.37 5.69
CA GLU A 61 -17.04 0.03 6.03
C GLU A 61 -17.97 1.02 5.31
N ASN A 62 -18.84 0.51 4.46
CA ASN A 62 -19.60 1.34 3.51
C ASN A 62 -18.68 2.31 2.75
N ALA A 63 -17.49 1.82 2.36
CA ALA A 63 -16.52 2.61 1.63
C ALA A 63 -16.99 2.81 0.18
N LEU A 64 -16.68 3.98 -0.40
CA LEU A 64 -17.07 4.33 -1.76
C LEU A 64 -16.37 3.45 -2.80
N ALA A 65 -15.07 3.18 -2.55
CA ALA A 65 -14.29 2.29 -3.41
C ALA A 65 -13.16 1.60 -2.65
N GLY A 66 -12.71 0.48 -3.22
CA GLY A 66 -11.52 -0.24 -2.81
C GLY A 66 -10.52 -0.37 -3.96
N PHE A 67 -9.22 -0.42 -3.64
CA PHE A 67 -8.16 -0.46 -4.64
C PHE A 67 -7.04 -1.41 -4.22
N GLU A 68 -6.55 -2.22 -5.13
CA GLU A 68 -5.32 -2.97 -4.97
C GLU A 68 -4.20 -2.38 -5.84
N LYS A 69 -2.97 -2.43 -5.35
CA LYS A 69 -1.77 -2.04 -6.13
C LYS A 69 -1.68 -2.79 -7.47
N SER A 70 -2.20 -4.00 -7.54
CA SER A 70 -2.27 -4.83 -8.75
C SER A 70 -3.18 -4.28 -9.84
N GLY A 71 -4.09 -3.35 -9.50
CA GLY A 71 -5.00 -2.72 -10.46
C GLY A 71 -6.42 -3.28 -10.42
N HIS A 72 -6.80 -4.01 -9.39
CA HIS A 72 -8.19 -4.39 -9.12
C HIS A 72 -8.90 -3.27 -8.40
N PHE A 73 -10.07 -2.88 -8.88
CA PHE A 73 -10.84 -1.76 -8.38
C PHE A 73 -12.28 -2.18 -8.06
N PHE A 74 -12.73 -1.83 -6.88
CA PHE A 74 -14.00 -2.22 -6.29
C PHE A 74 -14.83 -0.98 -6.01
N PHE A 75 -15.77 -0.65 -6.87
CA PHE A 75 -16.67 0.50 -6.67
C PHE A 75 -17.94 0.05 -5.97
N ASN A 76 -18.31 0.73 -4.87
CA ASN A 76 -19.52 0.46 -4.12
C ASN A 76 -20.62 1.47 -4.47
N GLN A 77 -21.80 1.31 -3.88
CA GLN A 77 -22.90 2.24 -4.10
C GLN A 77 -22.48 3.70 -3.80
N PRO A 78 -22.90 4.68 -4.62
CA PRO A 78 -23.78 4.56 -5.79
C PRO A 78 -23.07 4.21 -7.11
N LEU A 79 -21.74 3.99 -7.09
CA LEU A 79 -20.92 3.83 -8.29
C LEU A 79 -20.90 2.38 -8.82
N GLY A 80 -21.20 1.40 -7.97
CA GLY A 80 -21.14 -0.01 -8.30
C GLY A 80 -21.67 -0.88 -7.17
N TYR A 81 -21.29 -2.16 -7.17
CA TYR A 81 -21.81 -3.17 -6.24
C TYR A 81 -20.75 -3.72 -5.28
N GLY A 82 -19.60 -3.06 -5.18
CA GLY A 82 -18.54 -3.43 -4.25
C GLY A 82 -17.70 -4.65 -4.68
N TYR A 83 -17.71 -5.05 -5.95
CA TYR A 83 -16.85 -6.10 -6.49
C TYR A 83 -15.90 -5.54 -7.56
N ASP A 84 -14.89 -6.33 -7.93
CA ASP A 84 -13.93 -5.97 -8.97
C ASP A 84 -14.61 -5.89 -10.33
N ASP A 85 -14.54 -4.73 -10.98
CA ASP A 85 -15.22 -4.44 -12.22
C ASP A 85 -14.32 -3.63 -13.17
N GLY A 86 -13.73 -4.34 -14.15
CA GLY A 86 -12.85 -3.73 -15.14
C GLY A 86 -13.55 -2.75 -16.08
N ILE A 87 -14.84 -2.98 -16.39
CA ILE A 87 -15.63 -2.09 -17.26
C ILE A 87 -15.91 -0.79 -16.53
N ASN A 88 -16.40 -0.88 -15.29
CA ASN A 88 -16.63 0.31 -14.46
C ASN A 88 -15.30 1.06 -14.20
N SER A 89 -14.21 0.34 -14.00
CA SER A 89 -12.86 0.94 -13.86
C SER A 89 -12.48 1.77 -15.08
N ALA A 90 -12.75 1.29 -16.29
CA ALA A 90 -12.52 2.03 -17.52
C ALA A 90 -13.40 3.28 -17.60
N ILE A 91 -14.68 3.16 -17.26
CA ILE A 91 -15.63 4.30 -17.20
C ILE A 91 -15.12 5.37 -16.22
N GLN A 92 -14.66 4.99 -15.02
CA GLN A 92 -14.13 5.94 -14.04
C GLN A 92 -12.85 6.64 -14.52
N VAL A 93 -12.01 5.99 -15.32
CA VAL A 93 -10.87 6.63 -15.98
C VAL A 93 -11.33 7.64 -17.05
N CYS A 94 -12.36 7.32 -17.84
CA CYS A 94 -12.92 8.26 -18.81
C CYS A 94 -13.52 9.49 -18.10
N HIS A 95 -14.27 9.30 -17.03
CA HIS A 95 -14.79 10.41 -16.19
C HIS A 95 -13.67 11.27 -15.61
N LEU A 96 -12.58 10.66 -15.14
CA LEU A 96 -11.43 11.41 -14.66
C LEU A 96 -10.84 12.31 -15.76
N LEU A 97 -10.67 11.80 -16.97
CA LEU A 97 -10.13 12.55 -18.12
C LEU A 97 -11.05 13.69 -18.55
N ASP A 98 -12.35 13.43 -18.58
CA ASP A 98 -13.37 14.40 -18.96
C ASP A 98 -13.43 15.57 -17.95
N ASN A 99 -13.35 15.27 -16.65
CA ASN A 99 -13.42 16.27 -15.59
C ASN A 99 -12.18 17.17 -15.45
N GLU A 100 -11.03 16.71 -15.93
CA GLU A 100 -9.75 17.42 -15.65
C GLU A 100 -9.31 18.42 -16.73
N ASN A 101 -9.89 18.42 -17.92
CA ASN A 101 -9.42 19.24 -19.07
C ASN A 101 -7.90 19.15 -19.31
N LYS A 102 -7.29 18.01 -18.97
CA LYS A 102 -5.86 17.74 -19.06
C LYS A 102 -5.64 16.35 -19.63
N ASN A 103 -4.53 16.15 -20.30
CA ASN A 103 -4.15 14.80 -20.71
C ASN A 103 -3.61 14.00 -19.51
N MET A 104 -3.62 12.67 -19.63
CA MET A 104 -3.20 11.76 -18.55
C MET A 104 -1.78 12.05 -18.04
N SER A 105 -0.86 12.47 -18.92
CA SER A 105 0.52 12.79 -18.53
C SER A 105 0.59 14.01 -17.60
N GLU A 106 -0.23 15.03 -17.86
CA GLU A 106 -0.32 16.23 -17.01
C GLU A 106 -0.99 15.89 -15.65
N ILE A 107 -2.02 15.06 -15.67
CA ILE A 107 -2.68 14.60 -14.44
C ILE A 107 -1.69 13.82 -13.57
N ILE A 108 -0.92 12.91 -14.15
CA ILE A 108 0.10 12.13 -13.42
C ILE A 108 1.16 13.05 -12.81
N LYS A 109 1.60 14.09 -13.51
CA LYS A 109 2.58 15.07 -13.00
C LYS A 109 2.08 15.85 -11.77
N SER A 110 0.77 15.90 -11.54
CA SER A 110 0.19 16.54 -10.34
C SER A 110 0.37 15.72 -9.05
N ILE A 111 0.77 14.46 -9.16
CA ILE A 111 1.03 13.60 -8.01
C ILE A 111 2.47 13.83 -7.52
N PRO A 112 2.70 13.96 -6.21
CA PRO A 112 4.04 14.00 -5.66
C PRO A 112 4.85 12.76 -6.06
N ASN A 113 6.12 12.95 -6.43
CA ASN A 113 6.99 11.84 -6.73
C ASN A 113 7.24 11.00 -5.47
N THR A 114 7.25 9.68 -5.65
CA THR A 114 7.72 8.73 -4.65
C THR A 114 8.59 7.67 -5.32
N PHE A 115 9.50 7.14 -4.55
CA PHE A 115 10.41 6.06 -4.95
C PHE A 115 9.89 4.76 -4.32
N GLN A 116 9.16 3.96 -5.08
CA GLN A 116 8.62 2.71 -4.59
C GLN A 116 9.33 1.51 -5.23
N SER A 117 9.63 0.50 -4.43
CA SER A 117 10.18 -0.76 -4.93
C SER A 117 9.14 -1.54 -5.76
N PRO A 118 9.59 -2.45 -6.63
CA PRO A 118 8.73 -3.52 -7.09
C PRO A 118 8.23 -4.34 -5.89
N THR A 119 7.27 -5.22 -6.10
CA THR A 119 6.93 -6.24 -5.12
C THR A 119 8.00 -7.31 -5.17
N MET A 120 8.82 -7.41 -4.14
CA MET A 120 9.91 -8.38 -4.03
C MET A 120 9.42 -9.62 -3.28
N ALA A 121 9.78 -10.81 -3.75
CA ALA A 121 9.29 -12.06 -3.20
C ALA A 121 10.46 -12.98 -2.80
N PRO A 122 11.07 -12.80 -1.62
CA PRO A 122 12.06 -13.76 -1.13
C PRO A 122 11.42 -15.12 -0.87
N PHE A 123 12.09 -16.18 -1.29
CA PHE A 123 11.65 -17.54 -1.02
C PHE A 123 11.58 -17.78 0.50
N CYS A 124 10.49 -18.41 0.94
CA CYS A 124 10.30 -18.91 2.30
C CYS A 124 9.31 -20.07 2.22
N LYS A 125 9.62 -21.18 2.86
CA LYS A 125 8.77 -22.38 2.85
C LYS A 125 7.37 -22.07 3.37
N ASP A 126 6.36 -22.74 2.81
CA ASP A 126 4.96 -22.49 3.13
C ASP A 126 4.61 -22.75 4.60
N ASP A 127 5.22 -23.73 5.22
CA ASP A 127 5.06 -24.08 6.62
C ASP A 127 5.80 -23.13 7.59
N GLU A 128 6.77 -22.36 7.09
CA GLU A 128 7.56 -21.43 7.90
C GLU A 128 7.18 -19.95 7.72
N LYS A 129 6.66 -19.57 6.57
CA LYS A 129 6.49 -18.15 6.17
C LYS A 129 5.65 -17.32 7.16
N TYR A 130 4.62 -17.91 7.78
CA TYR A 130 3.79 -17.21 8.75
C TYR A 130 4.53 -17.00 10.07
N ASN A 131 5.26 -18.03 10.54
CA ASN A 131 6.07 -17.94 11.76
C ASN A 131 7.19 -16.90 11.60
N VAL A 132 7.83 -16.86 10.42
CA VAL A 132 8.84 -15.83 10.10
C VAL A 132 8.23 -14.43 10.17
N VAL A 133 7.06 -14.24 9.56
CA VAL A 133 6.38 -12.93 9.61
C VAL A 133 6.03 -12.54 11.03
N ASP A 134 5.51 -13.47 11.84
CA ASP A 134 5.16 -13.21 13.25
C ASP A 134 6.39 -12.85 14.10
N GLU A 135 7.54 -13.46 13.81
CA GLU A 135 8.81 -13.10 14.44
C GLU A 135 9.23 -11.66 14.06
N ILE A 136 9.17 -11.31 12.77
CA ILE A 136 9.49 -9.97 12.29
C ILE A 136 8.52 -8.93 12.88
N VAL A 137 7.23 -9.23 12.98
CA VAL A 137 6.25 -8.36 13.63
C VAL A 137 6.66 -8.04 15.06
N LYS A 138 7.08 -9.04 15.84
CA LYS A 138 7.56 -8.85 17.22
C LYS A 138 8.80 -7.97 17.26
N GLN A 139 9.80 -8.26 16.42
CA GLN A 139 11.07 -7.50 16.37
C GLN A 139 10.84 -6.02 16.01
N ILE A 140 10.05 -5.74 14.96
CA ILE A 140 9.77 -4.36 14.55
C ILE A 140 8.93 -3.63 15.60
N THR A 141 7.98 -4.31 16.25
CA THR A 141 7.20 -3.74 17.35
C THR A 141 8.09 -3.38 18.53
N GLU A 142 9.06 -4.23 18.87
CA GLU A 142 10.04 -3.97 19.92
C GLU A 142 10.94 -2.78 19.58
N ILE A 143 11.43 -2.69 18.34
CA ILE A 143 12.21 -1.57 17.82
C ILE A 143 11.42 -0.26 17.99
N LYS A 144 10.15 -0.23 17.62
CA LYS A 144 9.28 0.93 17.82
C LYS A 144 9.15 1.29 19.31
N ASN A 145 8.84 0.31 20.16
CA ASN A 145 8.64 0.54 21.59
C ASN A 145 9.91 1.07 22.29
N LYS A 146 11.07 0.60 21.86
CA LYS A 146 12.38 1.05 22.35
C LYS A 146 12.87 2.34 21.68
N LYS A 147 12.11 2.89 20.73
CA LYS A 147 12.47 4.10 19.94
C LYS A 147 13.83 3.99 19.26
N ILE A 148 14.16 2.79 18.80
CA ILE A 148 15.41 2.56 18.08
C ILE A 148 15.29 3.21 16.69
N LYS A 149 16.27 4.05 16.36
CA LYS A 149 16.29 4.76 15.07
C LYS A 149 16.78 3.86 13.95
N ILE A 150 16.11 3.93 12.82
CA ILE A 150 16.48 3.33 11.55
C ILE A 150 16.82 4.47 10.60
N ASP A 151 18.08 4.58 10.20
CA ASP A 151 18.57 5.69 9.38
C ASP A 151 18.10 7.07 9.91
N SER A 152 18.41 7.31 11.19
CA SER A 152 18.14 8.56 11.94
C SER A 152 16.68 8.81 12.33
N GLN A 153 15.73 7.98 11.91
CA GLN A 153 14.30 8.14 12.21
C GLN A 153 13.73 7.00 13.05
N GLU A 154 12.79 7.33 13.93
CA GLU A 154 12.00 6.36 14.68
C GLU A 154 10.81 5.86 13.84
N ILE A 155 10.34 4.66 14.12
CA ILE A 155 9.09 4.15 13.53
C ILE A 155 7.93 4.94 14.14
N LYS A 156 7.18 5.64 13.30
CA LYS A 156 6.00 6.40 13.67
C LYS A 156 4.82 5.48 13.95
N ASP A 157 4.41 4.71 12.96
CA ASP A 157 3.22 3.88 13.01
C ASP A 157 3.48 2.45 12.54
N ILE A 158 2.70 1.52 13.06
CA ILE A 158 2.68 0.11 12.69
C ILE A 158 1.24 -0.31 12.38
N LEU A 159 1.07 -1.05 11.30
CA LEU A 159 -0.17 -1.69 10.91
C LEU A 159 0.05 -3.19 10.69
N THR A 160 -0.65 -4.03 11.43
CA THR A 160 -0.47 -5.49 11.46
C THR A 160 -1.63 -6.28 10.85
N VAL A 161 -2.49 -5.66 10.06
CA VAL A 161 -3.65 -6.33 9.44
C VAL A 161 -3.27 -7.41 8.42
N ASN A 162 -2.05 -7.36 7.86
CA ASN A 162 -1.54 -8.35 6.91
C ASN A 162 -0.01 -8.36 6.95
N GLY A 163 0.57 -9.13 7.86
CA GLY A 163 1.98 -9.01 8.21
C GLY A 163 2.23 -7.71 8.96
N ILE A 164 3.27 -6.97 8.58
CA ILE A 164 3.58 -5.68 9.17
C ILE A 164 3.90 -4.63 8.11
N ARG A 165 3.19 -3.52 8.15
CA ARG A 165 3.53 -2.27 7.48
C ARG A 165 3.93 -1.26 8.56
N PHE A 166 5.11 -0.70 8.46
CA PHE A 166 5.61 0.33 9.38
C PHE A 166 5.99 1.59 8.60
N SER A 167 5.79 2.74 9.20
CA SER A 167 6.04 4.04 8.57
C SER A 167 6.89 4.95 9.45
N PHE A 168 7.51 5.94 8.82
CA PHE A 168 8.34 6.96 9.43
C PHE A 168 7.71 8.36 9.29
N GLU A 169 8.26 9.35 10.02
CA GLU A 169 7.77 10.73 9.96
C GLU A 169 7.89 11.36 8.57
N ASP A 170 8.92 11.01 7.80
CA ASP A 170 9.12 11.47 6.43
C ASP A 170 8.12 10.88 5.41
N GLY A 171 7.21 10.03 5.86
CA GLY A 171 6.24 9.32 5.00
C GLY A 171 6.79 8.07 4.32
N SER A 172 8.06 7.74 4.53
CA SER A 172 8.64 6.47 4.07
C SER A 172 8.03 5.30 4.82
N TRP A 173 7.97 4.13 4.18
CA TRP A 173 7.42 2.93 4.81
C TRP A 173 8.01 1.63 4.25
N GLY A 174 7.89 0.57 5.04
CA GLY A 174 8.22 -0.79 4.67
C GLY A 174 7.07 -1.76 4.97
N LEU A 175 6.96 -2.82 4.18
CA LEU A 175 5.99 -3.90 4.33
C LEU A 175 6.70 -5.24 4.26
N ILE A 176 6.34 -6.13 5.18
CA ILE A 176 6.67 -7.56 5.14
C ILE A 176 5.40 -8.35 5.43
N ARG A 177 5.06 -9.31 4.58
CA ARG A 177 3.93 -10.22 4.81
C ARG A 177 4.18 -11.59 4.17
N ALA A 178 3.47 -12.61 4.61
CA ALA A 178 3.44 -13.89 3.91
C ALA A 178 2.65 -13.79 2.60
N SER A 179 3.14 -14.43 1.55
CA SER A 179 2.36 -14.63 0.32
C SER A 179 1.23 -15.62 0.58
N SER A 180 0.03 -15.34 0.08
CA SER A 180 -1.13 -16.24 0.26
C SER A 180 -1.13 -17.43 -0.68
N ASN A 181 -0.36 -17.39 -1.77
CA ASN A 181 -0.42 -18.36 -2.87
C ASN A 181 0.95 -18.86 -3.37
N LYS A 182 2.04 -18.45 -2.73
CA LYS A 182 3.40 -18.87 -3.11
C LYS A 182 4.23 -19.16 -1.85
N PRO A 183 5.24 -20.05 -1.92
CA PRO A 183 6.21 -20.26 -0.86
C PRO A 183 7.20 -19.09 -0.81
N SER A 184 6.71 -17.93 -0.44
CA SER A 184 7.51 -16.70 -0.37
C SER A 184 6.91 -15.70 0.61
N LEU A 185 7.71 -14.73 0.98
CA LEU A 185 7.21 -13.49 1.58
C LEU A 185 6.95 -12.45 0.48
N VAL A 186 6.39 -11.33 0.90
CA VAL A 186 6.21 -10.14 0.08
C VAL A 186 6.87 -8.99 0.82
N VAL A 187 7.81 -8.33 0.17
CA VAL A 187 8.50 -7.14 0.66
C VAL A 187 8.26 -5.97 -0.28
N VAL A 188 7.88 -4.84 0.26
CA VAL A 188 7.70 -3.58 -0.48
C VAL A 188 8.22 -2.43 0.36
N THR A 189 8.93 -1.51 -0.25
CA THR A 189 9.38 -0.27 0.40
C THR A 189 9.06 0.94 -0.46
N GLU A 190 8.81 2.06 0.18
CA GLU A 190 8.58 3.34 -0.50
C GLU A 190 9.17 4.48 0.32
N SER A 191 9.74 5.47 -0.38
CA SER A 191 10.15 6.73 0.21
C SER A 191 9.68 7.89 -0.66
N PRO A 192 9.11 8.96 -0.09
CA PRO A 192 8.84 10.20 -0.82
C PRO A 192 10.09 11.06 -0.99
N SER A 193 11.19 10.76 -0.30
CA SER A 193 12.39 11.60 -0.28
C SER A 193 13.45 11.19 -1.31
N SER A 194 13.83 9.90 -1.38
CA SER A 194 14.88 9.46 -2.30
C SER A 194 14.92 7.94 -2.52
N GLU A 195 15.58 7.52 -3.59
CA GLU A 195 15.92 6.11 -3.87
C GLU A 195 16.82 5.54 -2.78
N GLU A 196 17.78 6.35 -2.28
CA GLU A 196 18.68 5.95 -1.22
C GLU A 196 17.93 5.63 0.07
N ARG A 197 16.98 6.48 0.49
CA ARG A 197 16.17 6.26 1.67
C ARG A 197 15.33 4.99 1.53
N LYS A 198 14.71 4.77 0.35
CA LYS A 198 13.98 3.54 0.03
C LYS A 198 14.88 2.31 0.21
N LYS A 199 16.12 2.37 -0.32
CA LYS A 199 17.10 1.29 -0.22
C LYS A 199 17.50 1.01 1.23
N LYS A 200 17.76 2.02 2.06
CA LYS A 200 18.09 1.85 3.48
C LYS A 200 16.98 1.13 4.25
N ILE A 201 15.71 1.42 3.93
CA ILE A 201 14.57 0.71 4.53
C ILE A 201 14.55 -0.75 4.07
N PHE A 202 14.84 -1.01 2.80
CA PHE A 202 14.97 -2.37 2.28
C PHE A 202 16.12 -3.12 2.97
N ASP A 203 17.30 -2.52 3.06
CA ASP A 203 18.48 -3.14 3.70
C ASP A 203 18.20 -3.48 5.18
N PHE A 204 17.45 -2.62 5.89
CA PHE A 204 16.97 -2.91 7.24
C PHE A 204 16.05 -4.15 7.27
N ILE A 205 15.07 -4.21 6.37
CA ILE A 205 14.15 -5.36 6.27
C ILE A 205 14.92 -6.64 5.92
N ASP A 206 15.75 -6.60 4.88
CA ASP A 206 16.54 -7.76 4.45
C ASP A 206 17.46 -8.25 5.58
N GLY A 207 18.08 -7.33 6.31
CA GLY A 207 18.90 -7.68 7.48
C GLY A 207 18.12 -8.40 8.59
N LEU A 208 16.86 -8.04 8.84
CA LEU A 208 16.00 -8.78 9.77
C LEU A 208 15.64 -10.17 9.24
N LEU A 209 15.25 -10.24 7.96
CA LEU A 209 14.84 -11.48 7.31
C LEU A 209 15.99 -12.49 7.25
N GLN A 210 17.17 -12.07 6.84
CA GLN A 210 18.36 -12.95 6.75
C GLN A 210 18.76 -13.54 8.12
N LYS A 211 18.60 -12.80 9.20
CA LYS A 211 18.87 -13.29 10.55
C LYS A 211 18.00 -14.47 10.97
N THR A 212 16.85 -14.66 10.35
CA THR A 212 15.99 -15.82 10.63
C THR A 212 16.58 -17.13 10.13
N GLY A 213 17.50 -17.10 9.17
CA GLY A 213 18.08 -18.27 8.51
C GLY A 213 17.11 -19.07 7.63
N LYS A 214 15.90 -18.53 7.36
CA LYS A 214 14.79 -19.22 6.67
C LYS A 214 14.45 -18.59 5.32
N ILE A 215 15.20 -17.59 4.90
CA ILE A 215 14.96 -16.81 3.69
C ILE A 215 15.93 -17.21 2.59
N GLY A 216 15.38 -17.61 1.46
CA GLY A 216 16.14 -17.90 0.24
C GLY A 216 16.25 -16.69 -0.69
N GLU A 217 16.47 -16.97 -1.97
CA GLU A 217 16.66 -15.96 -2.99
C GLU A 217 15.38 -15.15 -3.22
N TYR A 218 15.56 -13.89 -3.59
CA TYR A 218 14.52 -13.00 -4.06
C TYR A 218 14.27 -13.19 -5.55
N ASP A 219 13.02 -13.11 -5.99
CA ASP A 219 12.68 -13.04 -7.42
C ASP A 219 13.25 -11.78 -8.08
N GLN A 220 13.33 -10.68 -7.34
CA GLN A 220 13.98 -9.43 -7.72
C GLN A 220 14.34 -8.61 -6.48
N LYS A 221 15.42 -7.82 -6.54
CA LYS A 221 15.88 -6.88 -5.50
C LYS A 221 16.04 -5.47 -6.06
N ILE A 222 16.12 -4.47 -5.19
CA ILE A 222 16.47 -3.07 -5.50
C ILE A 222 17.92 -2.78 -5.14
#